data_30dc883607b8a4b2172b7c663f6316a4
#
_entry.id   30dc883607b8a4b2172b7c663f6316a4
#
_cell.length_a   1.000
_cell.length_b   1.000
_cell.length_c   1.000
_cell.angle_alpha   90.00
_cell.angle_beta   90.00
_cell.angle_gamma   90.00
#
_symmetry.space_group_name_H-M   'P 1'
#
loop_
_entity.id
_entity.type
_entity.pdbx_description
1 polymer ?
#
loop_
_entity_poly.entity_id
_entity_poly.type
_entity_poly.pdbx_seq_one_letter_code
_entity_poly.pdbx_strand_id
1 'polypeptide(L)'
;MKKLLLWLMVVTVVVSMVAAFSLAGCKTATTETTVAETTVAETTAAETTAVVAAGLDVGIVLPTKDEPRWIQDETRFNDALKTAGYSAEILFSEASSAKEKENVEALITKGIKVLIICPQDSTAAAASAEAARDAGVKVVSYDRLITDTDAVDYYVTFDSIAVGAAQAQYLVDKATGTGNPLYLYAGAASDNNAFLFFEGAWNVLQPKIADGTFVIKNSSEAVALQDKATLTRDEMGKIIGQVTTNWDFDDAKSLAEANLTIAKAADKGNVFILAPNDGTARAIADAFAADKDVKTYVVTGQDAEIASIQYIIDGKQSMTVLKDVRTLVSDAIAAAVAYLTGGTPEATNTYNNGVIDVPAKPSVVVTVDKSNVQAAVIDSGYWEASKFTGLQ
;
A
#
# COMPACT_ATOMS: atom_id res chain seq x y z
N MET A 1 -21.48 -3.61 43.62
CA MET A 1 -22.69 -4.44 43.64
C MET A 1 -23.46 -4.49 42.33
N LYS A 2 -23.56 -3.44 41.54
CA LYS A 2 -24.30 -3.45 40.23
C LYS A 2 -23.68 -4.27 39.10
N LYS A 3 -22.36 -4.48 39.12
CA LYS A 3 -21.65 -5.28 38.07
C LYS A 3 -21.69 -6.79 38.32
N LEU A 4 -21.95 -7.21 39.56
CA LEU A 4 -22.06 -8.63 39.95
C LEU A 4 -23.43 -9.21 39.60
N LEU A 5 -24.48 -8.38 39.60
CA LEU A 5 -25.84 -8.81 39.23
C LEU A 5 -26.01 -9.04 37.73
N LEU A 6 -25.24 -8.30 36.89
CA LEU A 6 -25.32 -8.44 35.43
C LEU A 6 -24.68 -9.74 34.95
N TRP A 7 -23.66 -10.25 35.66
CA TRP A 7 -22.97 -11.50 35.32
C TRP A 7 -23.80 -12.74 35.69
N LEU A 8 -24.59 -12.66 36.76
CA LEU A 8 -25.50 -13.74 37.19
C LEU A 8 -26.73 -13.90 36.26
N MET A 9 -27.17 -12.84 35.58
CA MET A 9 -28.27 -12.91 34.60
C MET A 9 -27.85 -13.54 33.26
N VAL A 10 -26.62 -13.40 32.86
CA VAL A 10 -26.10 -13.96 31.58
C VAL A 10 -25.86 -15.47 31.69
N VAL A 11 -25.46 -15.96 32.89
CA VAL A 11 -25.21 -17.40 33.12
C VAL A 11 -26.51 -18.19 33.20
N THR A 12 -27.62 -17.60 33.68
CA THR A 12 -28.92 -18.28 33.78
C THR A 12 -29.65 -18.47 32.46
N VAL A 13 -29.36 -17.64 31.44
CA VAL A 13 -30.00 -17.76 30.11
C VAL A 13 -29.30 -18.83 29.24
N VAL A 14 -28.02 -19.10 29.44
CA VAL A 14 -27.25 -20.11 28.66
C VAL A 14 -27.56 -21.55 29.13
N VAL A 15 -27.96 -21.77 30.36
CA VAL A 15 -28.27 -23.11 30.89
C VAL A 15 -29.68 -23.60 30.51
N SER A 16 -30.57 -22.70 30.08
CA SER A 16 -31.97 -23.04 29.75
C SER A 16 -32.23 -23.51 28.31
N MET A 17 -31.22 -23.50 27.42
CA MET A 17 -31.38 -23.87 26.00
C MET A 17 -30.84 -25.27 25.61
N VAL A 18 -30.37 -26.10 26.53
CA VAL A 18 -29.80 -27.43 26.23
C VAL A 18 -30.72 -28.61 26.59
N ALA A 19 -31.95 -28.38 27.09
CA ALA A 19 -32.84 -29.43 27.62
C ALA A 19 -34.12 -29.68 26.81
N ALA A 20 -34.16 -29.51 25.49
CA ALA A 20 -35.37 -29.72 24.70
C ALA A 20 -35.18 -30.42 23.35
N PHE A 21 -34.34 -31.46 23.25
CA PHE A 21 -34.37 -32.37 22.09
C PHE A 21 -33.98 -33.79 22.49
N SER A 22 -34.92 -34.54 23.08
CA SER A 22 -34.92 -36.01 23.10
C SER A 22 -36.30 -36.43 23.50
N LEU A 23 -37.09 -36.98 22.59
CA LEU A 23 -38.12 -38.02 22.77
C LEU A 23 -39.18 -37.97 21.66
N ALA A 24 -38.99 -38.82 20.64
CA ALA A 24 -40.06 -39.48 19.87
C ALA A 24 -39.34 -40.45 18.95
N GLY A 25 -39.30 -41.74 19.09
CA GLY A 25 -40.41 -42.65 19.36
C GLY A 25 -40.44 -43.61 18.21
N CYS A 26 -39.81 -44.82 18.35
CA CYS A 26 -39.89 -45.93 17.40
C CYS A 26 -41.34 -46.35 17.08
N LYS A 27 -41.59 -46.67 15.80
CA LYS A 27 -42.59 -47.70 15.45
C LYS A 27 -42.03 -48.57 14.31
N THR A 28 -41.84 -49.82 14.66
CA THR A 28 -41.59 -50.99 13.82
C THR A 28 -42.83 -51.32 12.99
N ALA A 29 -42.66 -51.58 11.69
CA ALA A 29 -43.61 -52.31 10.89
C ALA A 29 -42.85 -53.30 10.02
N THR A 30 -43.07 -54.57 10.30
CA THR A 30 -42.67 -55.76 9.53
C THR A 30 -43.62 -55.93 8.37
N THR A 31 -43.12 -56.19 7.14
CA THR A 31 -43.87 -56.90 6.11
C THR A 31 -42.90 -57.53 5.10
N GLU A 32 -43.09 -58.75 4.94
CA GLU A 32 -42.76 -59.86 4.09
C GLU A 32 -41.98 -59.64 2.76
N THR A 33 -41.11 -60.58 2.57
CA THR A 33 -40.27 -60.96 1.43
C THR A 33 -41.07 -61.36 0.21
N THR A 34 -40.78 -60.79 -0.96
CA THR A 34 -41.05 -61.45 -2.25
C THR A 34 -39.77 -61.43 -3.08
N VAL A 35 -39.30 -62.61 -3.42
CA VAL A 35 -38.15 -62.87 -4.29
C VAL A 35 -38.56 -62.59 -5.75
N ALA A 36 -37.84 -61.77 -6.43
CA ALA A 36 -37.88 -61.66 -7.90
C ALA A 36 -36.45 -61.61 -8.46
N GLU A 37 -36.27 -62.41 -9.47
CA GLU A 37 -35.07 -62.85 -10.18
C GLU A 37 -34.19 -61.69 -10.69
N THR A 38 -32.90 -61.89 -10.59
CA THR A 38 -31.81 -61.05 -11.02
C THR A 38 -31.61 -61.04 -12.50
N THR A 39 -31.79 -59.95 -13.17
CA THR A 39 -31.18 -59.70 -14.48
C THR A 39 -29.95 -58.78 -14.25
N VAL A 40 -28.79 -59.36 -14.55
CA VAL A 40 -27.50 -58.62 -14.49
C VAL A 40 -27.47 -57.68 -15.69
N ALA A 41 -27.60 -56.38 -15.42
CA ALA A 41 -27.24 -55.34 -16.36
C ALA A 41 -25.80 -54.91 -16.07
N GLU A 42 -24.92 -55.14 -17.02
CA GLU A 42 -23.56 -54.65 -17.07
C GLU A 42 -23.57 -53.10 -16.99
N THR A 43 -23.27 -52.56 -15.85
CA THR A 43 -23.09 -51.11 -15.68
C THR A 43 -21.66 -50.77 -16.10
N THR A 44 -21.52 -50.28 -17.33
CA THR A 44 -20.32 -49.56 -17.77
C THR A 44 -20.11 -48.41 -16.80
N ALA A 45 -19.05 -48.47 -15.99
CA ALA A 45 -18.57 -47.39 -15.19
C ALA A 45 -18.20 -46.24 -16.13
N ALA A 46 -19.05 -45.22 -16.18
CA ALA A 46 -18.66 -43.94 -16.73
C ALA A 46 -17.54 -43.41 -15.82
N GLU A 47 -16.31 -43.39 -16.32
CA GLU A 47 -15.24 -42.59 -15.75
C GLU A 47 -15.74 -41.15 -15.71
N THR A 48 -16.18 -40.72 -14.53
CA THR A 48 -16.35 -39.31 -14.24
C THR A 48 -14.93 -38.74 -14.19
N THR A 49 -14.42 -38.29 -15.31
CA THR A 49 -13.31 -37.33 -15.31
C THR A 49 -13.75 -36.16 -14.45
N ALA A 50 -13.31 -36.14 -13.20
CA ALA A 50 -13.35 -34.93 -12.39
C ALA A 50 -12.66 -33.85 -13.23
N VAL A 51 -13.44 -32.89 -13.72
CA VAL A 51 -12.91 -31.66 -14.24
C VAL A 51 -12.21 -31.05 -13.02
N VAL A 52 -10.90 -31.26 -12.91
CA VAL A 52 -10.06 -30.50 -12.00
C VAL A 52 -10.31 -29.04 -12.44
N ALA A 53 -11.03 -28.28 -11.64
CA ALA A 53 -11.14 -26.86 -11.86
C ALA A 53 -9.71 -26.36 -12.03
N ALA A 54 -9.41 -25.74 -13.18
CA ALA A 54 -8.09 -25.19 -13.44
C ALA A 54 -7.77 -24.31 -12.24
N GLY A 55 -6.68 -24.66 -11.51
CA GLY A 55 -6.29 -23.95 -10.30
C GLY A 55 -6.05 -22.48 -10.65
N LEU A 56 -6.22 -21.61 -9.71
CA LEU A 56 -5.88 -20.21 -9.85
C LEU A 56 -4.36 -20.07 -10.02
N ASP A 57 -3.89 -19.35 -11.05
CA ASP A 57 -2.45 -19.24 -11.32
C ASP A 57 -1.79 -18.21 -10.40
N VAL A 58 -2.41 -17.02 -10.28
CA VAL A 58 -1.86 -15.86 -9.57
C VAL A 58 -2.84 -15.35 -8.51
N GLY A 59 -2.37 -15.18 -7.29
CA GLY A 59 -3.07 -14.44 -6.24
C GLY A 59 -2.46 -13.05 -6.08
N ILE A 60 -3.30 -12.04 -5.96
CA ILE A 60 -2.85 -10.66 -5.75
C ILE A 60 -3.51 -10.11 -4.50
N VAL A 61 -2.72 -9.53 -3.59
CA VAL A 61 -3.21 -8.89 -2.37
C VAL A 61 -2.74 -7.44 -2.34
N LEU A 62 -3.71 -6.52 -2.26
CA LEU A 62 -3.49 -5.07 -2.21
C LEU A 62 -3.96 -4.50 -0.86
N PRO A 63 -3.41 -3.35 -0.39
CA PRO A 63 -3.64 -2.87 0.97
C PRO A 63 -5.09 -2.44 1.25
N THR A 64 -5.62 -1.48 0.49
CA THR A 64 -6.94 -0.87 0.76
C THR A 64 -7.54 -0.25 -0.49
N LYS A 65 -8.85 0.02 -0.50
CA LYS A 65 -9.52 0.83 -1.53
C LYS A 65 -9.68 2.31 -1.11
N ASP A 66 -9.28 2.66 0.10
CA ASP A 66 -9.38 4.05 0.59
C ASP A 66 -8.32 4.96 -0.06
N GLU A 67 -7.20 4.39 -0.48
CA GLU A 67 -6.21 5.07 -1.30
C GLU A 67 -6.50 4.83 -2.80
N PRO A 68 -6.78 5.88 -3.61
CA PRO A 68 -7.11 5.76 -5.05
C PRO A 68 -6.01 5.07 -5.86
N ARG A 69 -4.76 5.11 -5.40
CA ARG A 69 -3.62 4.43 -5.99
C ARG A 69 -3.91 2.92 -6.19
N TRP A 70 -4.40 2.23 -5.17
CA TRP A 70 -4.60 0.77 -5.25
C TRP A 70 -5.78 0.35 -6.13
N ILE A 71 -6.79 1.21 -6.30
CA ILE A 71 -7.87 1.01 -7.28
C ILE A 71 -7.32 1.09 -8.71
N GLN A 72 -6.35 1.99 -8.94
CA GLN A 72 -5.66 2.09 -10.22
C GLN A 72 -4.84 0.83 -10.50
N ASP A 73 -4.10 0.32 -9.51
CA ASP A 73 -3.33 -0.91 -9.62
C ASP A 73 -4.24 -2.11 -9.92
N GLU A 74 -5.38 -2.28 -9.22
CA GLU A 74 -6.40 -3.31 -9.49
C GLU A 74 -6.83 -3.29 -10.97
N THR A 75 -7.15 -2.10 -11.48
CA THR A 75 -7.57 -1.93 -12.88
C THR A 75 -6.47 -2.38 -13.85
N ARG A 76 -5.23 -1.94 -13.62
CA ARG A 76 -4.07 -2.29 -14.45
C ARG A 76 -3.73 -3.79 -14.38
N PHE A 77 -3.82 -4.40 -13.21
CA PHE A 77 -3.62 -5.85 -13.07
C PHE A 77 -4.67 -6.64 -13.85
N ASN A 78 -5.94 -6.28 -13.77
CA ASN A 78 -7.01 -6.94 -14.51
C ASN A 78 -6.79 -6.88 -16.04
N ASP A 79 -6.37 -5.72 -16.56
CA ASP A 79 -6.06 -5.53 -17.98
C ASP A 79 -4.84 -6.37 -18.42
N ALA A 80 -3.77 -6.36 -17.62
CA ALA A 80 -2.54 -7.07 -17.92
C ALA A 80 -2.70 -8.59 -17.86
N LEU A 81 -3.40 -9.12 -16.85
CA LEU A 81 -3.66 -10.55 -16.68
C LEU A 81 -4.56 -11.09 -17.78
N LYS A 82 -5.61 -10.35 -18.17
CA LYS A 82 -6.45 -10.70 -19.29
C LYS A 82 -5.65 -10.84 -20.60
N THR A 83 -4.69 -9.95 -20.79
CA THR A 83 -3.79 -9.96 -21.96
C THR A 83 -2.82 -11.14 -21.91
N ALA A 84 -2.29 -11.45 -20.73
CA ALA A 84 -1.34 -12.55 -20.52
C ALA A 84 -2.00 -13.95 -20.54
N GLY A 85 -3.33 -14.03 -20.42
CA GLY A 85 -4.08 -15.30 -20.50
C GLY A 85 -3.98 -16.18 -19.24
N TYR A 86 -3.64 -15.60 -18.07
CA TYR A 86 -3.55 -16.29 -16.79
C TYR A 86 -4.78 -16.01 -15.91
N SER A 87 -5.18 -17.02 -15.12
CA SER A 87 -6.23 -16.87 -14.13
C SER A 87 -5.67 -16.19 -12.87
N ALA A 88 -6.38 -15.19 -12.36
CA ALA A 88 -5.97 -14.49 -11.17
C ALA A 88 -7.15 -14.02 -10.31
N GLU A 89 -6.90 -13.82 -9.02
CA GLU A 89 -7.83 -13.19 -8.09
C GLU A 89 -7.12 -12.08 -7.32
N ILE A 90 -7.79 -10.92 -7.22
CA ILE A 90 -7.29 -9.75 -6.49
C ILE A 90 -8.14 -9.55 -5.23
N LEU A 91 -7.50 -9.51 -4.08
CA LEU A 91 -8.12 -9.30 -2.78
C LEU A 91 -7.52 -8.05 -2.10
N PHE A 92 -8.34 -7.39 -1.28
CA PHE A 92 -7.90 -6.22 -0.51
C PHE A 92 -7.84 -6.53 0.98
N SER A 93 -6.80 -6.03 1.64
CA SER A 93 -6.54 -6.24 3.07
C SER A 93 -7.31 -5.28 3.97
N GLU A 94 -8.00 -4.29 3.38
CA GLU A 94 -8.80 -3.28 4.12
C GLU A 94 -8.00 -2.61 5.24
N ALA A 95 -6.74 -2.26 4.94
CA ALA A 95 -5.77 -1.69 5.88
C ALA A 95 -5.51 -2.57 7.14
N SER A 96 -5.71 -3.91 7.04
CA SER A 96 -5.56 -4.85 8.15
C SER A 96 -4.59 -5.98 7.81
N SER A 97 -3.50 -6.12 8.57
CA SER A 97 -2.55 -7.24 8.43
C SER A 97 -3.19 -8.59 8.75
N ALA A 98 -4.20 -8.64 9.62
CA ALA A 98 -4.95 -9.86 9.89
C ALA A 98 -5.77 -10.28 8.65
N LYS A 99 -6.44 -9.32 8.00
CA LYS A 99 -7.19 -9.56 6.76
C LYS A 99 -6.27 -9.94 5.61
N GLU A 100 -5.10 -9.32 5.51
CA GLU A 100 -4.06 -9.68 4.55
C GLU A 100 -3.68 -11.16 4.67
N LYS A 101 -3.41 -11.62 5.88
CA LYS A 101 -3.09 -13.02 6.16
C LYS A 101 -4.24 -13.96 5.75
N GLU A 102 -5.48 -13.65 6.13
CA GLU A 102 -6.66 -14.43 5.71
C GLU A 102 -6.77 -14.51 4.19
N ASN A 103 -6.54 -13.41 3.48
CA ASN A 103 -6.57 -13.34 2.03
C ASN A 103 -5.49 -14.25 1.40
N VAL A 104 -4.26 -14.20 1.92
CA VAL A 104 -3.16 -15.04 1.44
C VAL A 104 -3.48 -16.53 1.66
N GLU A 105 -3.95 -16.91 2.85
CA GLU A 105 -4.34 -18.29 3.16
C GLU A 105 -5.48 -18.79 2.26
N ALA A 106 -6.45 -17.93 1.94
CA ALA A 106 -7.55 -18.24 1.03
C ALA A 106 -7.04 -18.47 -0.40
N LEU A 107 -6.11 -17.65 -0.89
CA LEU A 107 -5.49 -17.77 -2.21
C LEU A 107 -4.63 -19.05 -2.32
N ILE A 108 -3.84 -19.36 -1.28
CA ILE A 108 -3.08 -20.63 -1.21
C ILE A 108 -4.02 -21.83 -1.30
N THR A 109 -5.14 -21.80 -0.58
CA THR A 109 -6.17 -22.88 -0.62
C THR A 109 -6.77 -23.05 -2.02
N LYS A 110 -6.87 -21.98 -2.81
CA LYS A 110 -7.31 -22.01 -4.22
C LYS A 110 -6.25 -22.53 -5.19
N GLY A 111 -5.04 -22.81 -4.70
CA GLY A 111 -3.97 -23.44 -5.44
C GLY A 111 -3.16 -22.50 -6.33
N ILE A 112 -3.03 -21.21 -5.96
CA ILE A 112 -2.15 -20.25 -6.65
C ILE A 112 -0.71 -20.80 -6.75
N LYS A 113 0.01 -20.37 -7.77
CA LYS A 113 1.43 -20.70 -7.98
C LYS A 113 2.33 -19.50 -7.69
N VAL A 114 1.80 -18.30 -7.85
CA VAL A 114 2.49 -17.03 -7.57
C VAL A 114 1.59 -16.13 -6.73
N LEU A 115 2.14 -15.59 -5.67
CA LEU A 115 1.54 -14.54 -4.85
C LEU A 115 2.22 -13.21 -5.19
N ILE A 116 1.46 -12.21 -5.62
CA ILE A 116 1.89 -10.81 -5.71
C ILE A 116 1.23 -10.09 -4.54
N ILE A 117 2.03 -9.54 -3.63
CA ILE A 117 1.52 -8.91 -2.41
C ILE A 117 2.15 -7.55 -2.19
N CYS A 118 1.30 -6.52 -2.03
CA CYS A 118 1.68 -5.24 -1.47
C CYS A 118 1.38 -5.26 0.03
N PRO A 119 2.39 -5.41 0.90
CA PRO A 119 2.14 -5.61 2.32
C PRO A 119 1.50 -4.39 2.98
N GLN A 120 0.52 -4.63 3.85
CA GLN A 120 -0.06 -3.60 4.71
C GLN A 120 0.96 -3.14 5.76
N ASP A 121 1.69 -4.09 6.32
CA ASP A 121 2.81 -3.88 7.23
C ASP A 121 3.98 -4.75 6.78
N SER A 122 5.13 -4.12 6.55
CA SER A 122 6.31 -4.77 5.97
C SER A 122 6.80 -5.97 6.78
N THR A 123 6.77 -5.89 8.10
CA THR A 123 7.23 -6.96 9.01
C THR A 123 6.14 -7.99 9.26
N ALA A 124 4.88 -7.56 9.48
CA ALA A 124 3.78 -8.49 9.73
C ALA A 124 3.51 -9.42 8.53
N ALA A 125 3.76 -8.97 7.30
CA ALA A 125 3.58 -9.74 6.08
C ALA A 125 4.59 -10.91 5.94
N ALA A 126 5.66 -10.95 6.74
CA ALA A 126 6.63 -12.06 6.75
C ALA A 126 5.93 -13.41 6.93
N ALA A 127 5.00 -13.52 7.89
CA ALA A 127 4.27 -14.77 8.15
C ALA A 127 3.40 -15.21 6.95
N SER A 128 2.84 -14.27 6.19
CA SER A 128 2.07 -14.54 4.96
C SER A 128 2.98 -15.04 3.83
N ALA A 129 4.15 -14.43 3.68
CA ALA A 129 5.17 -14.84 2.71
C ALA A 129 5.70 -16.26 3.02
N GLU A 130 5.98 -16.55 4.29
CA GLU A 130 6.43 -17.87 4.75
C GLU A 130 5.37 -18.95 4.49
N ALA A 131 4.11 -18.67 4.80
CA ALA A 131 3.01 -19.61 4.53
C ALA A 131 2.86 -19.89 3.02
N ALA A 132 3.04 -18.87 2.16
CA ALA A 132 3.01 -19.04 0.71
C ALA A 132 4.20 -19.89 0.23
N ARG A 133 5.43 -19.60 0.67
CA ARG A 133 6.62 -20.39 0.36
C ARG A 133 6.47 -21.85 0.79
N ASP A 134 6.00 -22.11 2.01
CA ASP A 134 5.82 -23.46 2.56
C ASP A 134 4.77 -24.26 1.79
N ALA A 135 3.83 -23.60 1.13
CA ALA A 135 2.89 -24.16 0.18
C ALA A 135 3.46 -24.31 -1.24
N GLY A 136 4.73 -23.95 -1.48
CA GLY A 136 5.38 -24.00 -2.79
C GLY A 136 4.98 -22.87 -3.74
N VAL A 137 4.41 -21.79 -3.22
CA VAL A 137 4.02 -20.60 -3.97
C VAL A 137 5.19 -19.61 -4.03
N LYS A 138 5.46 -19.05 -5.22
CA LYS A 138 6.45 -17.99 -5.40
C LYS A 138 5.91 -16.66 -4.90
N VAL A 139 6.74 -15.90 -4.16
CA VAL A 139 6.34 -14.64 -3.52
C VAL A 139 7.01 -13.45 -4.20
N VAL A 140 6.19 -12.58 -4.77
CA VAL A 140 6.58 -11.29 -5.35
C VAL A 140 6.07 -10.17 -4.43
N SER A 141 7.00 -9.50 -3.75
CA SER A 141 6.69 -8.26 -3.02
C SER A 141 6.44 -7.14 -4.04
N TYR A 142 5.33 -6.44 -3.93
CA TYR A 142 4.87 -5.44 -4.89
C TYR A 142 4.78 -4.07 -4.25
N ASP A 143 5.41 -3.07 -4.85
CA ASP A 143 5.51 -1.68 -4.39
C ASP A 143 6.21 -1.54 -3.02
N ARG A 144 5.72 -2.20 -1.98
CA ARG A 144 6.27 -2.22 -0.62
C ARG A 144 7.08 -3.51 -0.39
N LEU A 145 8.21 -3.40 0.32
CA LEU A 145 9.08 -4.54 0.62
C LEU A 145 8.61 -5.27 1.88
N ILE A 146 8.45 -6.60 1.78
CA ILE A 146 8.30 -7.45 2.96
C ILE A 146 9.66 -7.62 3.62
N THR A 147 9.75 -7.32 4.93
CA THR A 147 10.99 -7.39 5.71
C THR A 147 11.02 -8.58 6.66
N ASP A 148 12.19 -8.84 7.24
CA ASP A 148 12.42 -9.81 8.32
C ASP A 148 12.11 -11.27 7.99
N THR A 149 12.18 -11.67 6.70
CA THR A 149 11.99 -13.05 6.25
C THR A 149 12.85 -13.36 5.02
N ASP A 150 13.16 -14.64 4.80
CA ASP A 150 13.81 -15.15 3.59
C ASP A 150 12.80 -15.67 2.53
N ALA A 151 11.50 -15.47 2.78
CA ALA A 151 10.44 -16.04 1.96
C ALA A 151 10.00 -15.16 0.77
N VAL A 152 10.76 -14.11 0.44
CA VAL A 152 10.49 -13.22 -0.71
C VAL A 152 11.40 -13.60 -1.87
N ASP A 153 10.82 -14.06 -2.98
CA ASP A 153 11.58 -14.45 -4.17
C ASP A 153 11.99 -13.25 -5.05
N TYR A 154 11.16 -12.19 -5.05
CA TYR A 154 11.36 -11.04 -5.94
C TYR A 154 10.65 -9.78 -5.44
N TYR A 155 11.20 -8.62 -5.77
CA TYR A 155 10.62 -7.33 -5.42
C TYR A 155 10.45 -6.42 -6.64
N VAL A 156 9.21 -6.00 -6.91
CA VAL A 156 8.87 -5.02 -7.95
C VAL A 156 8.52 -3.71 -7.28
N THR A 157 9.25 -2.65 -7.59
CA THR A 157 9.10 -1.36 -6.92
C THR A 157 9.46 -0.19 -7.83
N PHE A 158 9.37 1.02 -7.28
CA PHE A 158 10.02 2.22 -7.83
C PHE A 158 11.31 2.51 -7.08
N ASP A 159 12.14 3.40 -7.63
CA ASP A 159 13.28 3.93 -6.87
C ASP A 159 12.78 4.87 -5.77
N SER A 160 12.51 4.29 -4.60
CA SER A 160 11.92 5.01 -3.46
C SER A 160 12.83 6.10 -2.89
N ILE A 161 14.16 5.90 -2.93
CA ILE A 161 15.12 6.96 -2.57
C ILE A 161 15.00 8.13 -3.55
N ALA A 162 14.92 7.85 -4.85
CA ALA A 162 14.77 8.88 -5.87
C ALA A 162 13.43 9.64 -5.74
N VAL A 163 12.35 8.98 -5.29
CA VAL A 163 11.07 9.66 -5.01
C VAL A 163 11.27 10.76 -3.96
N GLY A 164 11.81 10.41 -2.78
CA GLY A 164 12.03 11.37 -1.71
C GLY A 164 13.01 12.47 -2.11
N ALA A 165 14.09 12.10 -2.81
CA ALA A 165 15.06 13.06 -3.33
C ALA A 165 14.41 14.05 -4.32
N ALA A 166 13.53 13.58 -5.22
CA ALA A 166 12.84 14.45 -6.18
C ALA A 166 11.88 15.43 -5.50
N GLN A 167 11.13 14.97 -4.48
CA GLN A 167 10.28 15.83 -3.66
C GLN A 167 11.10 16.93 -2.97
N ALA A 168 12.18 16.55 -2.29
CA ALA A 168 13.05 17.48 -1.58
C ALA A 168 13.77 18.45 -2.53
N GLN A 169 14.28 17.97 -3.67
CA GLN A 169 14.93 18.81 -4.66
C GLN A 169 13.97 19.88 -5.21
N TYR A 170 12.70 19.54 -5.41
CA TYR A 170 11.71 20.51 -5.83
C TYR A 170 11.53 21.64 -4.80
N LEU A 171 11.51 21.32 -3.50
CA LEU A 171 11.47 22.34 -2.45
C LEU A 171 12.72 23.23 -2.48
N VAL A 172 13.91 22.63 -2.64
CA VAL A 172 15.18 23.35 -2.73
C VAL A 172 15.20 24.32 -3.92
N ASP A 173 14.72 23.86 -5.08
CA ASP A 173 14.70 24.69 -6.31
C ASP A 173 13.73 25.88 -6.22
N LYS A 174 12.70 25.79 -5.37
CA LYS A 174 11.75 26.89 -5.13
C LYS A 174 12.14 27.79 -3.94
N ALA A 175 13.09 27.37 -3.11
CA ALA A 175 13.51 28.16 -1.97
C ALA A 175 14.35 29.38 -2.39
N THR A 176 14.15 30.50 -1.71
CA THR A 176 14.95 31.70 -1.90
C THR A 176 15.42 32.24 -0.54
N GLY A 177 16.69 32.63 -0.48
CA GLY A 177 17.28 33.16 0.76
C GLY A 177 17.38 32.12 1.86
N THR A 178 17.28 32.53 3.12
CA THR A 178 17.40 31.72 4.31
C THR A 178 16.19 31.85 5.23
N GLY A 179 16.04 30.88 6.17
CA GLY A 179 14.99 30.96 7.19
C GLY A 179 13.61 30.48 6.69
N ASN A 180 13.53 29.78 5.54
CA ASN A 180 12.27 29.30 5.00
C ASN A 180 11.64 28.25 5.95
N PRO A 181 10.40 28.44 6.43
CA PRO A 181 9.73 27.48 7.28
C PRO A 181 9.49 26.15 6.53
N LEU A 182 9.98 25.04 7.10
CA LEU A 182 9.85 23.69 6.55
C LEU A 182 8.98 22.84 7.46
N TYR A 183 7.92 22.28 6.91
CA TYR A 183 7.05 21.30 7.55
C TYR A 183 7.27 19.94 6.94
N LEU A 184 7.57 18.95 7.77
CA LEU A 184 7.84 17.58 7.37
C LEU A 184 6.61 16.71 7.64
N TYR A 185 6.23 15.90 6.68
CA TYR A 185 5.23 14.84 6.83
C TYR A 185 5.75 13.57 6.18
N ALA A 186 5.40 12.43 6.74
CA ALA A 186 5.86 11.11 6.30
C ALA A 186 4.68 10.13 6.21
N GLY A 187 4.87 9.03 5.51
CA GLY A 187 3.93 7.92 5.46
C GLY A 187 3.93 7.09 6.74
N ALA A 188 3.25 5.93 6.70
CA ALA A 188 3.15 5.02 7.83
C ALA A 188 4.49 4.38 8.19
N ALA A 189 4.83 4.34 9.47
CA ALA A 189 6.06 3.70 9.95
C ALA A 189 6.07 2.16 9.79
N SER A 190 4.91 1.55 9.53
CA SER A 190 4.77 0.13 9.20
C SER A 190 5.16 -0.21 7.75
N ASP A 191 5.33 0.81 6.89
CA ASP A 191 5.74 0.68 5.50
C ASP A 191 7.22 1.04 5.33
N ASN A 192 8.02 0.11 4.81
CA ASN A 192 9.43 0.34 4.55
C ASN A 192 9.67 1.51 3.59
N ASN A 193 8.75 1.77 2.65
CA ASN A 193 8.89 2.88 1.71
C ASN A 193 8.89 4.24 2.40
N ALA A 194 8.14 4.41 3.52
CA ALA A 194 8.15 5.66 4.27
C ALA A 194 9.57 6.04 4.74
N PHE A 195 10.37 5.06 5.12
CA PHE A 195 11.78 5.27 5.48
C PHE A 195 12.64 5.61 4.27
N LEU A 196 12.47 4.91 3.15
CA LEU A 196 13.25 5.15 1.93
C LEU A 196 12.94 6.53 1.33
N PHE A 197 11.68 6.93 1.30
CA PHE A 197 11.30 8.28 0.87
C PHE A 197 11.87 9.35 1.79
N PHE A 198 11.77 9.13 3.11
CA PHE A 198 12.31 10.08 4.08
C PHE A 198 13.84 10.17 4.00
N GLU A 199 14.55 9.06 3.82
CA GLU A 199 16.00 9.02 3.60
C GLU A 199 16.39 9.81 2.36
N GLY A 200 15.74 9.55 1.22
CA GLY A 200 15.97 10.29 -0.02
C GLY A 200 15.75 11.79 0.14
N ALA A 201 14.66 12.18 0.82
CA ALA A 201 14.37 13.57 1.11
C ALA A 201 15.38 14.19 2.09
N TRP A 202 15.76 13.48 3.15
CA TRP A 202 16.72 13.96 4.13
C TRP A 202 18.08 14.23 3.50
N ASN A 203 18.57 13.33 2.65
CA ASN A 203 19.85 13.48 1.96
C ASN A 203 19.94 14.80 1.15
N VAL A 204 18.82 15.29 0.64
CA VAL A 204 18.75 16.55 -0.12
C VAL A 204 18.47 17.75 0.77
N LEU A 205 17.59 17.62 1.77
CA LEU A 205 17.17 18.73 2.64
C LEU A 205 18.20 19.04 3.73
N GLN A 206 18.89 18.05 4.26
CA GLN A 206 19.78 18.22 5.41
C GLN A 206 20.87 19.27 5.17
N PRO A 207 21.59 19.29 4.02
CA PRO A 207 22.56 20.36 3.77
C PRO A 207 21.93 21.76 3.73
N LYS A 208 20.66 21.86 3.32
CA LYS A 208 19.88 23.09 3.24
C LYS A 208 19.26 23.51 4.58
N ILE A 209 19.09 22.58 5.48
CA ILE A 209 18.75 22.83 6.88
C ILE A 209 19.98 23.30 7.61
N ALA A 210 21.13 22.65 7.44
CA ALA A 210 22.38 22.99 8.08
C ALA A 210 22.91 24.39 7.67
N ASP A 211 22.73 24.79 6.40
CA ASP A 211 23.13 26.12 5.92
C ASP A 211 22.11 27.24 6.25
N GLY A 212 20.99 26.88 6.89
CA GLY A 212 19.95 27.82 7.31
C GLY A 212 18.97 28.22 6.19
N THR A 213 19.04 27.61 5.00
CA THR A 213 18.03 27.80 3.93
C THR A 213 16.65 27.41 4.44
N PHE A 214 16.52 26.26 5.10
CA PHE A 214 15.29 25.77 5.72
C PHE A 214 15.38 25.74 7.23
N VAL A 215 14.24 25.94 7.91
CA VAL A 215 14.08 25.80 9.36
C VAL A 215 12.88 24.90 9.64
N ILE A 216 13.15 23.73 10.21
CA ILE A 216 12.11 22.75 10.56
C ILE A 216 11.17 23.32 11.63
N LYS A 217 9.84 23.15 11.44
CA LYS A 217 8.82 23.76 12.32
C LYS A 217 7.97 22.77 13.11
N ASN A 218 7.87 21.51 12.69
CA ASN A 218 6.90 20.56 13.24
C ASN A 218 7.48 19.24 13.77
N SER A 219 8.80 19.13 13.92
CA SER A 219 9.42 17.94 14.51
C SER A 219 10.60 18.32 15.40
N SER A 220 10.48 18.08 16.69
CA SER A 220 11.58 18.26 17.66
C SER A 220 12.69 17.22 17.46
N GLU A 221 12.36 16.00 17.05
CA GLU A 221 13.35 14.95 16.74
C GLU A 221 14.18 15.32 15.50
N ALA A 222 13.54 15.84 14.45
CA ALA A 222 14.25 16.31 13.27
C ALA A 222 15.16 17.51 13.58
N VAL A 223 14.69 18.46 14.40
CA VAL A 223 15.51 19.59 14.87
C VAL A 223 16.72 19.11 15.68
N ALA A 224 16.55 18.12 16.56
CA ALA A 224 17.65 17.56 17.36
C ALA A 224 18.71 16.87 16.50
N LEU A 225 18.35 16.40 15.30
CA LEU A 225 19.20 15.65 14.37
C LEU A 225 19.60 16.47 13.13
N GLN A 226 19.26 17.76 13.06
CA GLN A 226 19.41 18.61 11.87
C GLN A 226 20.85 18.71 11.34
N ASP A 227 21.85 18.55 12.20
CA ASP A 227 23.28 18.60 11.82
C ASP A 227 23.81 17.25 11.34
N LYS A 228 22.98 16.21 11.33
CA LYS A 228 23.38 14.85 11.00
C LYS A 228 23.11 14.54 9.52
N ALA A 229 24.17 14.38 8.73
CA ALA A 229 24.06 14.14 7.29
C ALA A 229 23.31 12.82 6.96
N THR A 230 23.52 11.78 7.76
CA THR A 230 22.89 10.46 7.58
C THR A 230 22.21 10.05 8.88
N LEU A 231 20.96 9.60 8.78
CA LEU A 231 20.18 9.09 9.90
C LEU A 231 20.20 7.56 9.92
N THR A 232 20.23 6.98 11.10
CA THR A 232 19.94 5.56 11.28
C THR A 232 18.43 5.32 11.12
N ARG A 233 18.03 4.05 10.88
CA ARG A 233 16.61 3.68 10.81
C ARG A 233 15.84 4.06 12.09
N ASP A 234 16.44 3.86 13.25
CA ASP A 234 15.82 4.23 14.55
C ASP A 234 15.63 5.74 14.69
N GLU A 235 16.59 6.55 14.23
CA GLU A 235 16.48 8.01 14.23
C GLU A 235 15.39 8.48 13.26
N MET A 236 15.35 7.91 12.05
CA MET A 236 14.25 8.17 11.11
C MET A 236 12.91 7.76 11.69
N GLY A 237 12.84 6.60 12.35
CA GLY A 237 11.63 6.12 13.01
C GLY A 237 11.07 7.07 14.07
N LYS A 238 11.95 7.74 14.85
CA LYS A 238 11.54 8.77 15.82
C LYS A 238 10.98 10.00 15.15
N ILE A 239 11.62 10.47 14.06
CA ILE A 239 11.11 11.61 13.29
C ILE A 239 9.76 11.24 12.65
N ILE A 240 9.69 10.11 11.93
CA ILE A 240 8.48 9.64 11.27
C ILE A 240 7.33 9.51 12.30
N GLY A 241 7.60 8.98 13.50
CA GLY A 241 6.62 8.88 14.57
C GLY A 241 6.00 10.22 15.01
N GLN A 242 6.68 11.35 14.80
CA GLN A 242 6.13 12.69 15.06
C GLN A 242 5.34 13.27 13.88
N VAL A 243 5.65 12.84 12.65
CA VAL A 243 5.16 13.48 11.43
C VAL A 243 4.40 12.52 10.50
N THR A 244 4.07 11.32 11.00
CA THR A 244 3.34 10.32 10.21
C THR A 244 1.92 10.76 9.88
N THR A 245 1.54 10.55 8.64
CA THR A 245 0.17 10.70 8.13
C THR A 245 -0.55 9.35 8.00
N ASN A 246 0.15 8.25 8.31
CA ASN A 246 -0.34 6.87 8.12
C ASN A 246 -0.86 6.57 6.69
N TRP A 247 -0.47 7.38 5.68
CA TRP A 247 -1.02 7.40 4.32
C TRP A 247 -2.51 7.82 4.27
N ASP A 248 -3.07 8.28 5.39
CA ASP A 248 -4.48 8.61 5.55
C ASP A 248 -4.72 10.11 5.37
N PHE A 249 -5.79 10.46 4.64
CA PHE A 249 -6.17 11.84 4.33
C PHE A 249 -6.59 12.60 5.59
N ASP A 250 -7.38 11.98 6.46
CA ASP A 250 -7.95 12.64 7.65
C ASP A 250 -6.88 12.79 8.74
N ASP A 251 -5.99 11.79 8.90
CA ASP A 251 -4.82 11.89 9.77
C ASP A 251 -3.88 13.02 9.32
N ALA A 252 -3.61 13.11 8.02
CA ALA A 252 -2.79 14.17 7.45
C ALA A 252 -3.38 15.56 7.68
N LYS A 253 -4.69 15.71 7.47
CA LYS A 253 -5.41 16.95 7.74
C LYS A 253 -5.34 17.33 9.21
N SER A 254 -5.68 16.39 10.08
CA SER A 254 -5.67 16.60 11.54
C SER A 254 -4.30 17.00 12.06
N LEU A 255 -3.24 16.35 11.57
CA LEU A 255 -1.85 16.67 11.93
C LEU A 255 -1.44 18.05 11.42
N ALA A 256 -1.82 18.43 10.20
CA ALA A 256 -1.53 19.75 9.64
C ALA A 256 -2.24 20.86 10.41
N GLU A 257 -3.52 20.70 10.75
CA GLU A 257 -4.29 21.64 11.55
C GLU A 257 -3.70 21.79 12.97
N ALA A 258 -3.26 20.69 13.60
CA ALA A 258 -2.58 20.71 14.89
C ALA A 258 -1.26 21.50 14.81
N ASN A 259 -0.43 21.23 13.80
CA ASN A 259 0.83 21.95 13.58
C ASN A 259 0.60 23.44 13.37
N LEU A 260 -0.40 23.84 12.59
CA LEU A 260 -0.77 25.23 12.36
C LEU A 260 -1.29 25.92 13.63
N THR A 261 -2.02 25.18 14.47
CA THR A 261 -2.55 25.72 15.73
C THR A 261 -1.43 26.14 16.71
N ILE A 262 -0.36 25.36 16.79
CA ILE A 262 0.77 25.62 17.70
C ILE A 262 1.83 26.54 17.08
N ALA A 263 1.87 26.66 15.75
CA ALA A 263 2.86 27.49 15.05
C ALA A 263 2.61 28.98 15.27
N LYS A 264 3.69 29.76 15.46
CA LYS A 264 3.61 31.21 15.52
C LYS A 264 3.35 31.79 14.14
N ALA A 265 2.71 32.97 14.06
CA ALA A 265 2.46 33.63 12.78
C ALA A 265 3.74 33.85 11.94
N ALA A 266 4.89 34.10 12.61
CA ALA A 266 6.19 34.24 11.94
C ALA A 266 6.69 32.95 11.29
N ASP A 267 6.17 31.78 11.68
CA ASP A 267 6.55 30.47 11.15
C ASP A 267 5.60 29.99 10.03
N LYS A 268 4.62 30.83 9.65
CA LYS A 268 3.58 30.49 8.67
C LYS A 268 3.74 31.18 7.32
N GLY A 269 4.19 32.33 7.16
CA GLY A 269 4.36 33.13 5.94
C GLY A 269 4.42 32.37 4.61
N ASN A 270 5.60 32.27 4.00
CA ASN A 270 5.86 31.45 2.81
C ASN A 270 6.45 30.11 3.28
N VAL A 271 5.70 29.04 3.22
CA VAL A 271 6.06 27.74 3.81
C VAL A 271 6.42 26.70 2.77
N PHE A 272 7.26 25.75 3.17
CA PHE A 272 7.67 24.61 2.38
C PHE A 272 7.21 23.33 3.09
N ILE A 273 6.60 22.42 2.36
CA ILE A 273 5.92 21.25 2.90
C ILE A 273 6.39 20.01 2.16
N LEU A 274 7.13 19.16 2.85
CA LEU A 274 7.40 17.80 2.39
C LEU A 274 6.19 16.94 2.76
N ALA A 275 5.33 16.63 1.80
CA ALA A 275 4.19 15.74 1.96
C ALA A 275 4.47 14.40 1.25
N PRO A 276 4.15 13.24 1.87
CA PRO A 276 4.67 11.96 1.41
C PRO A 276 3.99 11.42 0.15
N ASN A 277 2.68 11.66 -0.03
CA ASN A 277 1.93 11.23 -1.22
C ASN A 277 0.81 12.21 -1.56
N ASP A 278 0.12 11.98 -2.65
CA ASP A 278 -0.87 12.89 -3.23
C ASP A 278 -2.12 13.06 -2.37
N GLY A 279 -2.66 11.98 -1.82
CA GLY A 279 -3.83 12.05 -0.93
C GLY A 279 -3.57 12.94 0.28
N THR A 280 -2.47 12.69 0.98
CA THR A 280 -2.06 13.48 2.15
C THR A 280 -1.62 14.89 1.76
N ALA A 281 -0.97 15.08 0.60
CA ALA A 281 -0.60 16.40 0.11
C ALA A 281 -1.80 17.33 -0.09
N ARG A 282 -2.89 16.81 -0.66
CA ARG A 282 -4.15 17.60 -0.82
C ARG A 282 -4.72 17.99 0.54
N ALA A 283 -4.80 17.05 1.48
CA ALA A 283 -5.30 17.31 2.83
C ALA A 283 -4.49 18.39 3.56
N ILE A 284 -3.17 18.30 3.49
CA ILE A 284 -2.24 19.27 4.09
C ILE A 284 -2.37 20.62 3.37
N ALA A 285 -2.38 20.63 2.02
CA ALA A 285 -2.52 21.85 1.24
C ALA A 285 -3.81 22.61 1.58
N ASP A 286 -4.93 21.91 1.73
CA ASP A 286 -6.21 22.51 2.10
C ASP A 286 -6.17 23.12 3.52
N ALA A 287 -5.53 22.46 4.49
CA ALA A 287 -5.35 22.98 5.84
C ALA A 287 -4.47 24.25 5.83
N PHE A 288 -3.34 24.23 5.11
CA PHE A 288 -2.46 25.39 5.01
C PHE A 288 -3.12 26.55 4.24
N ALA A 289 -3.86 26.28 3.17
CA ALA A 289 -4.61 27.29 2.42
C ALA A 289 -5.71 27.98 3.25
N ALA A 290 -6.27 27.28 4.24
CA ALA A 290 -7.31 27.82 5.12
C ALA A 290 -6.74 28.70 6.25
N ASP A 291 -5.45 28.61 6.56
CA ASP A 291 -4.82 29.41 7.62
C ASP A 291 -4.46 30.82 7.11
N LYS A 292 -5.02 31.85 7.76
CA LYS A 292 -4.87 33.27 7.37
C LYS A 292 -3.43 33.82 7.45
N ASP A 293 -2.57 33.17 8.25
CA ASP A 293 -1.19 33.59 8.45
C ASP A 293 -0.24 32.94 7.42
N VAL A 294 -0.69 31.89 6.70
CA VAL A 294 -0.02 31.31 5.53
C VAL A 294 -0.29 32.19 4.31
N LYS A 295 0.75 32.68 3.67
CA LYS A 295 0.65 33.53 2.47
C LYS A 295 0.81 32.72 1.18
N THR A 296 1.80 31.86 1.17
CA THR A 296 2.06 30.93 0.07
C THR A 296 2.60 29.63 0.64
N TYR A 297 2.43 28.56 -0.11
CA TYR A 297 3.05 27.28 0.23
C TYR A 297 3.56 26.56 -1.03
N VAL A 298 4.62 25.78 -0.84
CA VAL A 298 5.11 24.79 -1.81
C VAL A 298 4.93 23.42 -1.19
N VAL A 299 4.11 22.56 -1.79
CA VAL A 299 3.78 21.24 -1.26
C VAL A 299 4.13 20.15 -2.27
N THR A 300 4.79 19.09 -1.80
CA THR A 300 5.14 17.92 -2.61
C THR A 300 4.05 16.86 -2.58
N GLY A 301 4.18 15.85 -3.43
CA GLY A 301 3.33 14.66 -3.47
C GLY A 301 3.98 13.57 -4.31
N GLN A 302 3.34 12.42 -4.41
CA GLN A 302 3.67 11.33 -5.33
C GLN A 302 2.41 10.55 -5.69
N ASP A 303 2.46 9.75 -6.76
CA ASP A 303 1.49 8.83 -7.35
C ASP A 303 0.77 9.39 -8.57
N ALA A 304 0.79 10.69 -8.83
CA ALA A 304 0.10 11.33 -9.95
C ALA A 304 -1.41 10.95 -10.01
N GLU A 305 -2.07 11.00 -8.85
CA GLU A 305 -3.51 10.76 -8.74
C GLU A 305 -4.30 11.80 -9.53
N ILE A 306 -5.45 11.42 -10.10
CA ILE A 306 -6.29 12.32 -10.90
C ILE A 306 -6.61 13.62 -10.13
N ALA A 307 -7.02 13.49 -8.86
CA ALA A 307 -7.36 14.66 -8.05
C ALA A 307 -6.15 15.58 -7.80
N SER A 308 -4.94 15.03 -7.63
CA SER A 308 -3.72 15.79 -7.42
C SER A 308 -3.20 16.43 -8.71
N ILE A 309 -3.32 15.76 -9.83
CA ILE A 309 -3.04 16.39 -11.14
C ILE A 309 -3.98 17.58 -11.35
N GLN A 310 -5.27 17.48 -10.99
CA GLN A 310 -6.17 18.63 -11.03
C GLN A 310 -5.73 19.74 -10.06
N TYR A 311 -5.29 19.40 -8.83
CA TYR A 311 -4.74 20.37 -7.88
C TYR A 311 -3.49 21.07 -8.40
N ILE A 312 -2.62 20.37 -9.13
CA ILE A 312 -1.44 20.95 -9.79
C ILE A 312 -1.85 21.92 -10.90
N ILE A 313 -2.81 21.54 -11.73
CA ILE A 313 -3.36 22.41 -12.79
C ILE A 313 -3.96 23.68 -12.18
N ASP A 314 -4.72 23.53 -11.10
CA ASP A 314 -5.36 24.62 -10.36
C ASP A 314 -4.38 25.46 -9.52
N GLY A 315 -3.12 25.00 -9.33
CA GLY A 315 -2.11 25.68 -8.51
C GLY A 315 -2.29 25.46 -7.01
N LYS A 316 -3.02 24.45 -6.58
CA LYS A 316 -3.26 24.09 -5.16
C LYS A 316 -2.24 23.09 -4.62
N GLN A 317 -1.65 22.26 -5.48
CA GLN A 317 -0.50 21.40 -5.18
C GLN A 317 0.65 21.79 -6.10
N SER A 318 1.89 21.76 -5.61
CA SER A 318 3.01 22.29 -6.38
C SER A 318 3.58 21.28 -7.36
N MET A 319 3.66 20.01 -6.94
CA MET A 319 4.21 18.93 -7.75
C MET A 319 3.72 17.58 -7.24
N THR A 320 3.89 16.57 -8.07
CA THR A 320 3.83 15.17 -7.70
C THR A 320 5.00 14.41 -8.32
N VAL A 321 5.38 13.27 -7.76
CA VAL A 321 6.26 12.32 -8.40
C VAL A 321 5.41 11.25 -9.08
N LEU A 322 5.43 11.23 -10.41
CA LEU A 322 4.77 10.19 -11.18
C LEU A 322 5.53 8.87 -11.02
N LYS A 323 4.84 7.90 -10.45
CA LYS A 323 5.20 6.49 -10.40
C LYS A 323 4.32 5.77 -11.43
N ASP A 324 4.87 5.40 -12.57
CA ASP A 324 4.08 4.81 -13.66
C ASP A 324 3.63 3.39 -13.32
N VAL A 325 2.43 3.26 -12.80
CA VAL A 325 1.82 1.98 -12.40
C VAL A 325 1.71 1.00 -13.58
N ARG A 326 1.64 1.48 -14.81
CA ARG A 326 1.61 0.60 -16.00
C ARG A 326 2.90 -0.21 -16.09
N THR A 327 4.04 0.42 -15.83
CA THR A 327 5.35 -0.26 -15.81
C THR A 327 5.44 -1.21 -14.62
N LEU A 328 5.06 -0.76 -13.44
CA LEU A 328 5.13 -1.57 -12.21
C LEU A 328 4.30 -2.86 -12.34
N VAL A 329 3.05 -2.75 -12.79
CA VAL A 329 2.17 -3.90 -13.03
C VAL A 329 2.72 -4.81 -14.12
N SER A 330 3.23 -4.24 -15.23
CA SER A 330 3.85 -5.02 -16.31
C SER A 330 5.03 -5.85 -15.79
N ASP A 331 5.90 -5.25 -14.96
CA ASP A 331 7.04 -5.93 -14.38
C ASP A 331 6.62 -7.02 -13.37
N ALA A 332 5.58 -6.78 -12.57
CA ALA A 332 5.03 -7.79 -11.65
C ALA A 332 4.43 -8.99 -12.39
N ILE A 333 3.69 -8.74 -13.46
CA ILE A 333 3.14 -9.81 -14.31
C ILE A 333 4.26 -10.56 -15.05
N ALA A 334 5.27 -9.85 -15.57
CA ALA A 334 6.43 -10.49 -16.19
C ALA A 334 7.17 -11.42 -15.21
N ALA A 335 7.32 -10.99 -13.94
CA ALA A 335 7.90 -11.82 -12.88
C ALA A 335 7.03 -13.06 -12.60
N ALA A 336 5.71 -12.89 -12.48
CA ALA A 336 4.79 -14.00 -12.29
C ALA A 336 4.84 -14.99 -13.45
N VAL A 337 4.82 -14.53 -14.70
CA VAL A 337 4.93 -15.38 -15.90
C VAL A 337 6.26 -16.14 -15.92
N ALA A 338 7.38 -15.48 -15.58
CA ALA A 338 8.67 -16.15 -15.49
C ALA A 338 8.62 -17.33 -14.51
N TYR A 339 8.06 -17.16 -13.31
CA TYR A 339 7.91 -18.24 -12.35
C TYR A 339 6.94 -19.32 -12.80
N LEU A 340 5.80 -18.98 -13.40
CA LEU A 340 4.81 -19.93 -13.92
C LEU A 340 5.37 -20.81 -15.05
N THR A 341 6.36 -20.30 -15.79
CA THR A 341 7.03 -21.03 -16.89
C THR A 341 8.33 -21.70 -16.46
N GLY A 342 8.66 -21.69 -15.16
CA GLY A 342 9.87 -22.31 -14.60
C GLY A 342 11.15 -21.52 -14.82
N GLY A 343 11.04 -20.23 -15.19
CA GLY A 343 12.17 -19.30 -15.35
C GLY A 343 12.44 -18.48 -14.11
N THR A 344 13.32 -17.49 -14.26
CA THR A 344 13.68 -16.50 -13.23
C THR A 344 13.41 -15.10 -13.77
N PRO A 345 12.77 -14.20 -12.99
CA PRO A 345 12.57 -12.82 -13.40
C PRO A 345 13.89 -12.08 -13.60
N GLU A 346 13.88 -11.10 -14.52
CA GLU A 346 15.01 -10.18 -14.69
C GLU A 346 15.12 -9.25 -13.48
N ALA A 347 16.28 -9.25 -12.83
CA ALA A 347 16.59 -8.32 -11.75
C ALA A 347 17.69 -7.35 -12.19
N THR A 348 17.50 -6.06 -11.88
CA THR A 348 18.49 -5.01 -12.16
C THR A 348 19.11 -4.43 -10.90
N ASN A 349 18.57 -4.80 -9.73
CA ASN A 349 19.02 -4.36 -8.41
C ASN A 349 18.70 -5.42 -7.36
N THR A 350 19.13 -5.18 -6.12
CA THR A 350 18.75 -5.93 -4.92
C THR A 350 18.38 -4.97 -3.80
N TYR A 351 17.48 -5.40 -2.91
CA TYR A 351 17.14 -4.66 -1.70
C TYR A 351 17.26 -5.57 -0.49
N ASN A 352 18.06 -5.15 0.50
CA ASN A 352 18.17 -5.87 1.75
C ASN A 352 16.88 -5.70 2.56
N ASN A 353 16.27 -6.83 2.95
CA ASN A 353 15.02 -6.84 3.71
C ASN A 353 15.21 -7.17 5.20
N GLY A 354 16.45 -7.10 5.68
CA GLY A 354 16.82 -7.45 7.05
C GLY A 354 17.35 -8.88 7.20
N VAL A 355 17.05 -9.78 6.25
CA VAL A 355 17.47 -11.19 6.28
C VAL A 355 18.24 -11.57 5.01
N ILE A 356 17.75 -11.18 3.85
CA ILE A 356 18.38 -11.47 2.54
C ILE A 356 18.40 -10.23 1.66
N ASP A 357 19.23 -10.27 0.62
CA ASP A 357 19.20 -9.33 -0.49
C ASP A 357 18.20 -9.85 -1.54
N VAL A 358 17.01 -9.25 -1.57
CA VAL A 358 15.92 -9.64 -2.47
C VAL A 358 16.20 -9.11 -3.88
N PRO A 359 16.25 -9.97 -4.91
CA PRO A 359 16.36 -9.52 -6.30
C PRO A 359 15.19 -8.59 -6.67
N ALA A 360 15.48 -7.49 -7.35
CA ALA A 360 14.49 -6.46 -7.61
C ALA A 360 14.62 -5.78 -8.97
N LYS A 361 13.54 -5.18 -9.42
CA LYS A 361 13.49 -4.29 -10.58
C LYS A 361 12.80 -2.97 -10.20
N PRO A 362 13.57 -1.94 -9.79
CA PRO A 362 13.03 -0.62 -9.52
C PRO A 362 12.75 0.12 -10.84
N SER A 363 11.55 0.67 -10.96
CA SER A 363 11.17 1.55 -12.06
C SER A 363 11.56 3.00 -11.78
N VAL A 364 11.89 3.74 -12.84
CA VAL A 364 12.21 5.17 -12.75
C VAL A 364 10.97 6.00 -12.40
N VAL A 365 11.21 7.18 -11.82
CA VAL A 365 10.16 8.12 -11.43
C VAL A 365 10.34 9.46 -12.14
N VAL A 366 9.27 10.23 -12.28
CA VAL A 366 9.27 11.51 -13.00
C VAL A 366 8.64 12.60 -12.14
N THR A 367 9.35 13.69 -11.92
CA THR A 367 8.79 14.90 -11.29
C THR A 367 7.79 15.56 -12.23
N VAL A 368 6.58 15.79 -11.76
CA VAL A 368 5.50 16.45 -12.51
C VAL A 368 5.04 17.68 -11.77
N ASP A 369 5.04 18.82 -12.46
CA ASP A 369 4.44 20.07 -12.00
C ASP A 369 3.59 20.69 -13.12
N LYS A 370 3.06 21.87 -12.90
CA LYS A 370 2.20 22.56 -13.87
C LYS A 370 2.90 22.79 -15.22
N SER A 371 4.23 22.88 -15.26
CA SER A 371 4.97 23.19 -16.50
C SER A 371 5.09 21.98 -17.44
N ASN A 372 5.01 20.75 -16.90
CA ASN A 372 5.21 19.54 -17.69
C ASN A 372 4.06 18.50 -17.57
N VAL A 373 2.97 18.82 -16.86
CA VAL A 373 1.83 17.92 -16.69
C VAL A 373 1.27 17.44 -18.03
N GLN A 374 1.23 18.31 -19.04
CA GLN A 374 0.76 17.94 -20.39
C GLN A 374 1.62 16.80 -20.96
N ALA A 375 2.93 16.99 -21.01
CA ALA A 375 3.84 16.01 -21.61
C ALA A 375 3.94 14.72 -20.76
N ALA A 376 4.10 14.87 -19.43
CA ALA A 376 4.38 13.75 -18.54
C ALA A 376 3.16 12.87 -18.24
N VAL A 377 1.95 13.44 -18.25
CA VAL A 377 0.73 12.75 -17.81
C VAL A 377 -0.22 12.51 -18.98
N ILE A 378 -0.46 13.53 -19.82
CA ILE A 378 -1.45 13.46 -20.90
C ILE A 378 -0.86 12.84 -22.16
N ASP A 379 0.20 13.43 -22.69
CA ASP A 379 0.81 12.97 -23.96
C ASP A 379 1.45 11.59 -23.82
N SER A 380 1.91 11.24 -22.59
CA SER A 380 2.36 9.89 -22.24
C SER A 380 1.25 8.85 -22.23
N GLY A 381 -0.01 9.29 -22.24
CA GLY A 381 -1.19 8.42 -22.10
C GLY A 381 -1.38 7.83 -20.69
N TYR A 382 -0.74 8.42 -19.65
CA TYR A 382 -0.95 7.97 -18.27
C TYR A 382 -2.38 8.24 -17.83
N TRP A 383 -2.88 9.46 -18.06
CA TRP A 383 -4.28 9.85 -17.92
C TRP A 383 -4.81 10.53 -19.19
N GLU A 384 -6.09 10.35 -19.46
CA GLU A 384 -6.78 11.04 -20.54
C GLU A 384 -7.04 12.51 -20.19
N ALA A 385 -6.85 13.41 -21.16
CA ALA A 385 -7.11 14.84 -21.00
C ALA A 385 -8.55 15.16 -20.53
N SER A 386 -9.51 14.32 -20.94
CA SER A 386 -10.93 14.45 -20.57
C SER A 386 -11.23 14.37 -19.07
N LYS A 387 -10.27 13.88 -18.27
CA LYS A 387 -10.38 13.80 -16.82
C LYS A 387 -10.08 15.12 -16.11
N PHE A 388 -9.59 16.12 -16.83
CA PHE A 388 -9.11 17.38 -16.25
C PHE A 388 -9.78 18.60 -16.88
N THR A 389 -9.82 19.69 -16.11
CA THR A 389 -10.25 21.01 -16.57
C THR A 389 -9.06 21.98 -16.51
N GLY A 390 -9.04 22.99 -17.40
CA GLY A 390 -8.00 24.03 -17.36
C GLY A 390 -6.63 23.59 -17.87
N LEU A 391 -6.51 22.44 -18.57
CA LEU A 391 -5.34 22.10 -19.38
C LEU A 391 -5.19 23.15 -20.49
N GLN A 392 -3.96 23.70 -20.67
CA GLN A 392 -3.64 24.72 -21.68
C GLN A 392 -2.99 24.08 -22.90
#